data_d1b032580e10c6976beb2bba046e8315
#
_entry.id   d1b032580e10c6976beb2bba046e8315
#
_cell.length_a   1.000
_cell.length_b   1.000
_cell.length_c   1.000
_cell.angle_alpha   90.00
_cell.angle_beta   90.00
_cell.angle_gamma   90.00
#
_symmetry.space_group_name_H-M   'P 1'
#
loop_
_entity.id
_entity.type
_entity.pdbx_description
1 polymer ?
#
loop_
_entity_poly.entity_id
_entity_poly.type
_entity_poly.pdbx_seq_one_letter_code
_entity_poly.pdbx_strand_id
1 'polypeptide(L)'
;MSKTADVLINYCDEDLTFFALTYQDYDAVAECLSDLRKHYSRSRVILRSDGDPDPRLPILAKLNKADFREESRLFGIENGGAVIERMLELFLEKPTGYLFKIDPDTVIHRRFEYLPLRSGLFGTMQTEPETPSVQGGCMGFTRDAAERILESNLLRDTRLSDPARFIDDSPYFFRMTDRANRCGLASFDWIVPWIASQIEIPIYPFDEVNSGWQQAPPNPNQRYAVSHPR
;
A
#
# COMPACT_ATOMS: atom_id res chain seq x y z
N MET A 1 -6.98 12.13 26.30
CA MET A 1 -5.76 12.70 25.71
C MET A 1 -6.13 13.29 24.35
N SER A 2 -5.85 14.57 24.13
CA SER A 2 -6.29 15.33 22.94
C SER A 2 -5.63 14.77 21.67
N LYS A 3 -6.45 14.27 20.72
CA LYS A 3 -6.03 13.70 19.43
C LYS A 3 -5.65 14.76 18.37
N THR A 4 -5.55 16.04 18.75
CA THR A 4 -5.51 17.15 17.76
C THR A 4 -4.13 17.65 17.37
N ALA A 5 -3.03 17.07 17.88
CA ALA A 5 -1.68 17.59 17.61
C ALA A 5 -0.91 16.93 16.45
N ASP A 6 -1.40 15.79 15.92
CA ASP A 6 -0.63 14.96 14.98
C ASP A 6 -1.32 14.74 13.61
N VAL A 7 -2.15 15.69 13.17
CA VAL A 7 -2.88 15.56 11.91
C VAL A 7 -2.79 16.81 11.04
N LEU A 8 -2.65 16.62 9.73
CA LEU A 8 -2.67 17.64 8.69
C LEU A 8 -4.08 17.71 8.08
N ILE A 9 -4.83 18.77 8.39
CA ILE A 9 -6.20 18.96 7.88
C ILE A 9 -6.21 19.61 6.51
N ASN A 10 -5.28 20.55 6.25
CA ASN A 10 -5.17 21.28 4.99
C ASN A 10 -4.00 20.74 4.18
N TYR A 11 -4.25 19.74 3.35
CA TYR A 11 -3.30 19.18 2.39
C TYR A 11 -3.78 19.43 0.95
N CYS A 12 -2.85 19.44 0.01
CA CYS A 12 -3.14 19.53 -1.42
C CYS A 12 -3.17 18.14 -2.06
N ASP A 13 -3.89 17.98 -3.17
CA ASP A 13 -3.89 16.72 -3.93
C ASP A 13 -2.47 16.35 -4.38
N GLU A 14 -1.66 17.34 -4.69
CA GLU A 14 -0.28 17.21 -5.15
C GLU A 14 0.65 16.63 -4.08
N ASP A 15 0.25 16.66 -2.80
CA ASP A 15 1.01 16.01 -1.72
C ASP A 15 0.85 14.49 -1.75
N LEU A 16 -0.13 13.97 -2.52
CA LEU A 16 -0.50 12.56 -2.54
C LEU A 16 -0.03 11.86 -3.80
N THR A 17 0.51 10.67 -3.60
CA THR A 17 0.73 9.67 -4.65
C THR A 17 -0.09 8.43 -4.34
N PHE A 18 -0.86 7.96 -5.31
CA PHE A 18 -1.53 6.66 -5.27
C PHE A 18 -0.78 5.70 -6.19
N PHE A 19 -0.50 4.51 -5.70
CA PHE A 19 0.15 3.45 -6.47
C PHE A 19 -0.77 2.23 -6.53
N ALA A 20 -1.03 1.75 -7.74
CA ALA A 20 -1.74 0.50 -7.97
C ALA A 20 -0.92 -0.43 -8.86
N LEU A 21 -0.79 -1.69 -8.43
CA LEU A 21 -0.27 -2.78 -9.25
C LEU A 21 -1.45 -3.55 -9.84
N THR A 22 -1.48 -3.74 -11.14
CA THR A 22 -2.55 -4.47 -11.83
C THR A 22 -1.98 -5.54 -12.75
N TYR A 23 -2.76 -6.57 -13.02
CA TYR A 23 -2.40 -7.57 -14.03
C TYR A 23 -3.37 -7.52 -15.22
N GLN A 24 -4.59 -7.98 -15.09
CA GLN A 24 -5.62 -7.99 -16.14
C GLN A 24 -6.98 -7.47 -15.65
N ASP A 25 -6.99 -6.69 -14.59
CA ASP A 25 -8.19 -6.27 -13.84
C ASP A 25 -8.77 -4.95 -14.40
N TYR A 26 -8.98 -4.86 -15.72
CA TYR A 26 -9.36 -3.61 -16.39
C TYR A 26 -10.56 -2.92 -15.75
N ASP A 27 -11.65 -3.64 -15.49
CA ASP A 27 -12.90 -3.02 -15.02
C ASP A 27 -12.72 -2.47 -13.60
N ALA A 28 -12.07 -3.23 -12.72
CA ALA A 28 -11.76 -2.78 -11.35
C ALA A 28 -10.84 -1.55 -11.37
N VAL A 29 -9.80 -1.56 -12.19
CA VAL A 29 -8.89 -0.40 -12.37
C VAL A 29 -9.64 0.81 -12.91
N ALA A 30 -10.57 0.62 -13.86
CA ALA A 30 -11.33 1.72 -14.45
C ALA A 30 -12.23 2.41 -13.41
N GLU A 31 -12.90 1.63 -12.57
CA GLU A 31 -13.73 2.15 -11.47
C GLU A 31 -12.86 2.88 -10.43
N CYS A 32 -11.78 2.25 -9.98
CA CYS A 32 -10.87 2.83 -9.00
C CYS A 32 -10.26 4.15 -9.49
N LEU A 33 -9.77 4.23 -10.74
CA LEU A 33 -9.22 5.47 -11.30
C LEU A 33 -10.28 6.56 -11.47
N SER A 34 -11.51 6.18 -11.86
CA SER A 34 -12.63 7.12 -11.95
C SER A 34 -12.93 7.75 -10.60
N ASP A 35 -13.03 6.94 -9.54
CA ASP A 35 -13.27 7.42 -8.19
C ASP A 35 -12.10 8.27 -7.67
N LEU A 36 -10.85 7.85 -7.92
CA LEU A 36 -9.68 8.67 -7.60
C LEU A 36 -9.77 10.05 -8.22
N ARG A 37 -10.06 10.15 -9.51
CA ARG A 37 -10.12 11.45 -10.21
C ARG A 37 -11.27 12.33 -9.79
N LYS A 38 -12.38 11.74 -9.37
CA LYS A 38 -13.51 12.45 -8.80
C LYS A 38 -13.14 13.18 -7.49
N HIS A 39 -12.33 12.56 -6.66
CA HIS A 39 -11.99 13.05 -5.33
C HIS A 39 -10.62 13.70 -5.24
N TYR A 40 -9.65 13.26 -6.06
CA TYR A 40 -8.25 13.70 -6.06
C TYR A 40 -7.79 14.02 -7.49
N SER A 41 -8.33 15.10 -8.05
CA SER A 41 -8.15 15.45 -9.47
C SER A 41 -6.71 15.73 -9.89
N ARG A 42 -5.84 16.14 -8.94
CA ARG A 42 -4.46 16.55 -9.18
C ARG A 42 -3.42 15.66 -8.50
N SER A 43 -3.83 14.64 -7.76
CA SER A 43 -2.88 13.69 -7.16
C SER A 43 -2.08 12.97 -8.23
N ARG A 44 -0.84 12.59 -7.88
CA ARG A 44 -0.07 11.68 -8.70
C ARG A 44 -0.68 10.27 -8.60
N VAL A 45 -0.89 9.63 -9.73
CA VAL A 45 -1.32 8.23 -9.79
C VAL A 45 -0.29 7.46 -10.61
N ILE A 46 0.26 6.42 -10.02
CA ILE A 46 1.18 5.48 -10.67
C ILE A 46 0.42 4.18 -10.84
N LEU A 47 0.18 3.81 -12.09
CA LEU A 47 -0.41 2.52 -12.46
C LEU A 47 0.66 1.66 -13.09
N ARG A 48 0.91 0.50 -12.52
CA ARG A 48 1.89 -0.46 -13.01
C ARG A 48 1.24 -1.77 -13.40
N SER A 49 1.66 -2.31 -14.54
CA SER A 49 1.31 -3.67 -14.91
C SER A 49 2.35 -4.67 -14.38
N ASP A 50 1.90 -5.77 -13.82
CA ASP A 50 2.74 -6.93 -13.46
C ASP A 50 2.74 -7.96 -14.60
N GLY A 51 3.36 -7.63 -15.71
CA GLY A 51 3.43 -8.43 -16.93
C GLY A 51 2.41 -7.98 -17.98
N ASP A 52 1.96 -8.91 -18.82
CA ASP A 52 1.09 -8.66 -19.97
C ASP A 52 -0.21 -7.93 -19.57
N PRO A 53 -0.32 -6.62 -19.76
CA PRO A 53 -1.50 -5.87 -19.37
C PRO A 53 -2.67 -6.08 -20.33
N ASP A 54 -3.88 -5.86 -19.85
CA ASP A 54 -5.01 -5.62 -20.76
C ASP A 54 -4.65 -4.44 -21.68
N PRO A 55 -4.75 -4.59 -23.01
CA PRO A 55 -4.33 -3.57 -23.98
C PRO A 55 -5.09 -2.24 -23.87
N ARG A 56 -6.18 -2.19 -23.13
CA ARG A 56 -6.96 -0.98 -22.82
C ARG A 56 -6.36 -0.15 -21.69
N LEU A 57 -5.51 -0.73 -20.83
CA LEU A 57 -4.95 -0.05 -19.65
C LEU A 57 -4.13 1.20 -19.99
N PRO A 58 -3.26 1.22 -21.01
CA PRO A 58 -2.53 2.45 -21.39
C PRO A 58 -3.46 3.61 -21.76
N ILE A 59 -4.55 3.32 -22.45
CA ILE A 59 -5.54 4.33 -22.86
C ILE A 59 -6.29 4.83 -21.62
N LEU A 60 -6.74 3.92 -20.77
CA LEU A 60 -7.41 4.23 -19.52
C LEU A 60 -6.55 5.12 -18.62
N ALA A 61 -5.28 4.77 -18.45
CA ALA A 61 -4.31 5.53 -17.66
C ALA A 61 -4.14 6.95 -18.22
N LYS A 62 -4.00 7.09 -19.54
CA LYS A 62 -3.90 8.40 -20.20
C LYS A 62 -5.14 9.27 -19.94
N LEU A 63 -6.34 8.70 -20.06
CA LEU A 63 -7.60 9.41 -19.81
C LEU A 63 -7.69 9.90 -18.36
N ASN A 64 -7.15 9.12 -17.43
CA ASN A 64 -7.13 9.43 -16.01
C ASN A 64 -5.85 10.14 -15.54
N LYS A 65 -4.97 10.57 -16.46
CA LYS A 65 -3.69 11.22 -16.13
C LYS A 65 -2.85 10.41 -15.14
N ALA A 66 -2.88 9.09 -15.26
CA ALA A 66 -2.04 8.19 -14.49
C ALA A 66 -0.71 7.92 -15.24
N ASP A 67 0.38 7.82 -14.48
CA ASP A 67 1.70 7.40 -14.98
C ASP A 67 1.67 5.88 -15.13
N PHE A 68 1.36 5.40 -16.33
CA PHE A 68 1.31 3.98 -16.64
C PHE A 68 2.67 3.48 -17.08
N ARG A 69 3.09 2.37 -16.46
CA ARG A 69 4.32 1.67 -16.84
C ARG A 69 4.05 0.18 -16.98
N GLU A 70 4.28 -0.33 -18.18
CA GLU A 70 4.36 -1.76 -18.40
C GLU A 70 5.74 -2.24 -17.99
N GLU A 71 5.79 -3.27 -17.17
CA GLU A 71 7.06 -3.87 -16.74
C GLU A 71 6.99 -5.39 -16.82
N SER A 72 8.16 -6.04 -16.83
CA SER A 72 8.24 -7.49 -16.77
C SER A 72 7.49 -8.01 -15.52
N ARG A 73 6.80 -9.13 -15.66
CA ARG A 73 6.09 -9.75 -14.55
C ARG A 73 7.05 -10.07 -13.41
N LEU A 74 6.84 -9.41 -12.29
CA LEU A 74 7.62 -9.66 -11.07
C LEU A 74 6.98 -10.75 -10.21
N PHE A 75 5.73 -11.15 -10.51
CA PHE A 75 4.95 -12.03 -9.65
C PHE A 75 4.93 -11.45 -8.23
N GLY A 76 4.08 -10.44 -8.01
CA GLY A 76 4.08 -9.61 -6.79
C GLY A 76 4.04 -10.37 -5.47
N ILE A 77 3.52 -11.61 -5.48
CA ILE A 77 3.56 -12.50 -4.32
C ILE A 77 4.96 -13.14 -4.19
N GLU A 78 5.63 -13.51 -5.28
CA GLU A 78 6.90 -14.25 -5.30
C GLU A 78 8.11 -13.33 -5.09
N ASN A 79 7.99 -12.08 -5.53
CA ASN A 79 9.03 -11.07 -5.44
C ASN A 79 8.54 -9.80 -4.76
N GLY A 80 7.80 -9.95 -3.67
CA GLY A 80 7.19 -8.83 -2.94
C GLY A 80 8.20 -7.75 -2.56
N GLY A 81 9.41 -8.11 -2.16
CA GLY A 81 10.49 -7.15 -1.88
C GLY A 81 10.82 -6.26 -3.08
N ALA A 82 11.02 -6.85 -4.27
CA ALA A 82 11.32 -6.11 -5.49
C ALA A 82 10.15 -5.20 -5.95
N VAL A 83 8.92 -5.67 -5.78
CA VAL A 83 7.72 -4.87 -6.09
C VAL A 83 7.63 -3.66 -5.16
N ILE A 84 7.84 -3.86 -3.85
CA ILE A 84 7.83 -2.77 -2.86
C ILE A 84 8.97 -1.79 -3.14
N GLU A 85 10.20 -2.28 -3.38
CA GLU A 85 11.34 -1.44 -3.70
C GLU A 85 11.01 -0.53 -4.89
N ARG A 86 10.49 -1.10 -5.97
CA ARG A 86 10.15 -0.34 -7.16
C ARG A 86 9.02 0.66 -6.94
N MET A 87 8.02 0.32 -6.15
CA MET A 87 6.95 1.24 -5.75
C MET A 87 7.50 2.47 -5.00
N LEU A 88 8.38 2.23 -4.02
CA LEU A 88 8.97 3.31 -3.23
C LEU A 88 9.93 4.17 -4.05
N GLU A 89 10.76 3.58 -4.92
CA GLU A 89 11.60 4.32 -5.88
C GLU A 89 10.76 5.27 -6.73
N LEU A 90 9.68 4.76 -7.34
CA LEU A 90 8.78 5.55 -8.17
C LEU A 90 8.10 6.67 -7.38
N PHE A 91 7.71 6.41 -6.16
CA PHE A 91 7.16 7.42 -5.28
C PHE A 91 8.15 8.56 -5.04
N LEU A 92 9.40 8.22 -4.71
CA LEU A 92 10.44 9.20 -4.37
C LEU A 92 10.97 10.01 -5.57
N GLU A 93 10.67 9.62 -6.81
CA GLU A 93 10.96 10.44 -8.00
C GLU A 93 10.34 11.85 -7.93
N LYS A 94 9.28 12.05 -7.17
CA LYS A 94 8.58 13.33 -7.03
C LYS A 94 8.50 13.75 -5.56
N PRO A 95 8.49 15.04 -5.26
CA PRO A 95 8.48 15.57 -3.88
C PRO A 95 7.08 15.53 -3.24
N THR A 96 6.38 14.39 -3.35
CA THR A 96 5.08 14.19 -2.68
C THR A 96 5.30 13.70 -1.26
N GLY A 97 4.44 14.09 -0.33
CA GLY A 97 4.58 13.78 1.10
C GLY A 97 4.09 12.38 1.49
N TYR A 98 3.10 11.87 0.75
CA TYR A 98 2.39 10.64 1.10
C TYR A 98 2.22 9.71 -0.08
N LEU A 99 2.43 8.43 0.17
CA LEU A 99 2.13 7.34 -0.75
C LEU A 99 0.99 6.50 -0.17
N PHE A 100 -0.01 6.20 -0.99
CA PHE A 100 -1.03 5.20 -0.72
C PHE A 100 -0.91 4.07 -1.74
N LYS A 101 -0.46 2.90 -1.30
CA LYS A 101 -0.61 1.67 -2.07
C LYS A 101 -2.06 1.25 -1.99
N ILE A 102 -2.68 1.04 -3.12
CA ILE A 102 -4.07 0.58 -3.23
C ILE A 102 -4.15 -0.65 -4.14
N ASP A 103 -5.14 -1.49 -3.92
CA ASP A 103 -5.47 -2.57 -4.84
C ASP A 103 -6.39 -2.06 -5.97
N PRO A 104 -6.43 -2.74 -7.12
CA PRO A 104 -7.25 -2.32 -8.25
C PRO A 104 -8.76 -2.20 -7.93
N ASP A 105 -9.25 -2.99 -6.99
CA ASP A 105 -10.65 -3.02 -6.54
C ASP A 105 -10.94 -2.12 -5.32
N THR A 106 -10.02 -1.20 -5.01
CA THR A 106 -10.21 -0.20 -3.95
C THR A 106 -11.25 0.84 -4.37
N VAL A 107 -12.18 1.14 -3.47
CA VAL A 107 -13.22 2.17 -3.66
C VAL A 107 -12.85 3.44 -2.91
N ILE A 108 -12.87 4.56 -3.60
CA ILE A 108 -12.65 5.88 -3.02
C ILE A 108 -14.00 6.58 -2.86
N HIS A 109 -14.49 6.70 -1.65
CA HIS A 109 -15.81 7.27 -1.34
C HIS A 109 -15.80 8.80 -1.23
N ARG A 110 -14.71 9.36 -0.68
CA ARG A 110 -14.50 10.80 -0.47
C ARG A 110 -13.03 11.11 -0.27
N ARG A 111 -12.71 12.38 -0.14
CA ARG A 111 -11.37 12.82 0.29
C ARG A 111 -11.14 12.44 1.75
N PHE A 112 -9.88 12.20 2.12
CA PHE A 112 -9.48 12.13 3.51
C PHE A 112 -9.79 13.47 4.20
N GLU A 113 -10.28 13.43 5.42
CA GLU A 113 -10.49 14.63 6.23
C GLU A 113 -9.17 15.16 6.79
N TYR A 114 -8.22 14.26 7.01
CA TYR A 114 -6.89 14.58 7.50
C TYR A 114 -5.85 13.58 7.00
N LEU A 115 -4.59 13.95 7.13
CA LEU A 115 -3.43 13.05 6.95
C LEU A 115 -2.62 13.02 8.25
N PRO A 116 -1.93 11.92 8.57
CA PRO A 116 -1.08 11.84 9.74
C PRO A 116 0.19 12.68 9.52
N LEU A 117 0.57 13.50 10.52
CA LEU A 117 1.85 14.23 10.52
C LEU A 117 3.01 13.36 11.03
N ARG A 118 2.69 12.35 11.82
CA ARG A 118 3.70 11.43 12.35
C ARG A 118 4.27 10.57 11.23
N SER A 119 5.60 10.50 11.14
CA SER A 119 6.28 9.57 10.24
C SER A 119 5.92 8.12 10.54
N GLY A 120 5.69 7.34 9.50
CA GLY A 120 5.41 5.90 9.64
C GLY A 120 4.58 5.27 8.54
N LEU A 121 4.12 4.06 8.84
CA LEU A 121 3.14 3.30 8.08
C LEU A 121 1.77 3.45 8.72
N PHE A 122 0.71 3.55 7.92
CA PHE A 122 -0.62 3.74 8.46
C PHE A 122 -1.71 3.14 7.56
N GLY A 123 -2.82 2.76 8.17
CA GLY A 123 -3.97 2.17 7.48
C GLY A 123 -4.84 1.35 8.42
N THR A 124 -5.56 0.37 7.89
CA THR A 124 -6.34 -0.56 8.70
C THR A 124 -5.41 -1.54 9.40
N MET A 125 -5.35 -1.47 10.73
CA MET A 125 -4.51 -2.37 11.52
C MET A 125 -5.04 -3.80 11.52
N GLN A 126 -4.13 -4.75 11.42
CA GLN A 126 -4.39 -6.14 11.81
C GLN A 126 -4.20 -6.26 13.33
N THR A 127 -5.10 -6.98 13.97
CA THR A 127 -5.26 -6.97 15.43
C THR A 127 -4.31 -7.88 16.21
N GLU A 128 -3.15 -8.21 15.67
CA GLU A 128 -2.20 -9.07 16.37
C GLU A 128 -1.20 -8.25 17.18
N PRO A 129 -1.21 -8.34 18.53
CA PRO A 129 -0.41 -7.46 19.38
C PRO A 129 1.10 -7.57 19.17
N GLU A 130 1.57 -8.77 18.82
CA GLU A 130 3.01 -9.06 18.68
C GLU A 130 3.58 -8.70 17.31
N THR A 131 2.70 -8.56 16.31
CA THR A 131 3.08 -8.25 14.92
C THR A 131 2.17 -7.15 14.36
N PRO A 132 2.31 -5.89 14.82
CA PRO A 132 1.50 -4.81 14.28
C PRO A 132 1.73 -4.72 12.77
N SER A 133 0.66 -4.77 12.01
CA SER A 133 0.68 -4.69 10.56
C SER A 133 -0.49 -3.90 10.01
N VAL A 134 -0.34 -3.42 8.79
CA VAL A 134 -1.39 -2.71 8.05
C VAL A 134 -1.85 -3.59 6.89
N GLN A 135 -3.15 -3.63 6.66
CA GLN A 135 -3.75 -4.35 5.54
C GLN A 135 -3.27 -3.79 4.19
N GLY A 136 -2.85 -4.68 3.30
CA GLY A 136 -2.27 -4.31 2.01
C GLY A 136 -3.25 -3.72 0.99
N GLY A 137 -4.55 -3.92 1.16
CA GLY A 137 -5.57 -3.39 0.24
C GLY A 137 -5.56 -1.85 0.14
N CYS A 138 -5.21 -1.17 1.25
CA CYS A 138 -4.86 0.26 1.24
C CYS A 138 -3.88 0.54 2.38
N MET A 139 -2.63 0.79 2.03
CA MET A 139 -1.53 1.05 2.97
C MET A 139 -0.90 2.41 2.68
N GLY A 140 -0.79 3.24 3.71
CA GLY A 140 -0.19 4.57 3.64
C GLY A 140 1.26 4.58 4.14
N PHE A 141 2.08 5.41 3.49
CA PHE A 141 3.47 5.68 3.86
C PHE A 141 3.69 7.18 3.89
N THR A 142 4.36 7.66 4.92
CA THR A 142 4.97 8.98 4.83
C THR A 142 6.26 8.91 4.01
N ARG A 143 6.68 10.05 3.46
CA ARG A 143 7.91 10.11 2.65
C ARG A 143 9.14 9.64 3.43
N ASP A 144 9.32 10.12 4.66
CA ASP A 144 10.44 9.72 5.52
C ASP A 144 10.46 8.20 5.77
N ALA A 145 9.29 7.59 6.01
CA ALA A 145 9.22 6.13 6.17
C ALA A 145 9.65 5.39 4.89
N ALA A 146 9.22 5.86 3.73
CA ALA A 146 9.60 5.28 2.44
C ALA A 146 11.11 5.39 2.18
N GLU A 147 11.72 6.55 2.46
CA GLU A 147 13.16 6.79 2.34
C GLU A 147 13.95 5.82 3.24
N ARG A 148 13.59 5.73 4.52
CA ARG A 148 14.24 4.83 5.48
C ARG A 148 14.11 3.35 5.12
N ILE A 149 12.96 2.92 4.59
CA ILE A 149 12.77 1.54 4.12
C ILE A 149 13.74 1.23 2.98
N LEU A 150 13.85 2.10 1.98
CA LEU A 150 14.80 1.90 0.87
C LEU A 150 16.26 1.91 1.33
N GLU A 151 16.64 2.86 2.18
CA GLU A 151 18.00 2.99 2.73
C GLU A 151 18.43 1.77 3.56
N SER A 152 17.48 1.06 4.17
CA SER A 152 17.77 -0.14 4.96
C SER A 152 18.33 -1.31 4.14
N ASN A 153 18.08 -1.34 2.83
CA ASN A 153 18.36 -2.44 1.90
C ASN A 153 17.69 -3.78 2.26
N LEU A 154 16.79 -3.82 3.25
CA LEU A 154 16.12 -5.06 3.68
C LEU A 154 15.17 -5.62 2.62
N LEU A 155 14.69 -4.78 1.68
CA LEU A 155 13.89 -5.24 0.54
C LEU A 155 14.64 -6.19 -0.40
N ARG A 156 15.97 -6.14 -0.38
CA ARG A 156 16.88 -7.03 -1.16
C ARG A 156 17.31 -8.25 -0.39
N ASP A 157 16.79 -8.47 0.80
CA ASP A 157 17.11 -9.67 1.58
C ASP A 157 16.61 -10.91 0.82
N THR A 158 17.55 -11.80 0.49
CA THR A 158 17.25 -13.02 -0.29
C THR A 158 16.26 -13.95 0.41
N ARG A 159 16.11 -13.80 1.72
CA ARG A 159 15.12 -14.53 2.51
C ARG A 159 13.69 -14.21 2.08
N LEU A 160 13.43 -13.01 1.57
CA LEU A 160 12.09 -12.60 1.10
C LEU A 160 11.61 -13.38 -0.13
N SER A 161 12.53 -13.98 -0.89
CA SER A 161 12.23 -14.82 -2.05
C SER A 161 12.40 -16.33 -1.80
N ASP A 162 12.90 -16.71 -0.63
CA ASP A 162 13.10 -18.11 -0.24
C ASP A 162 12.67 -18.34 1.21
N PRO A 163 11.38 -18.58 1.44
CA PRO A 163 10.82 -18.78 2.77
C PRO A 163 11.49 -19.94 3.55
N ALA A 164 12.06 -20.92 2.87
CA ALA A 164 12.75 -22.03 3.52
C ALA A 164 14.06 -21.60 4.24
N ARG A 165 14.60 -20.43 3.88
CA ARG A 165 15.78 -19.84 4.54
C ARG A 165 15.43 -18.93 5.70
N PHE A 166 14.18 -18.72 5.93
CA PHE A 166 13.69 -17.88 6.99
C PHE A 166 13.74 -18.63 8.33
N ILE A 167 14.90 -18.75 8.92
CA ILE A 167 15.08 -19.21 10.29
C ILE A 167 15.43 -17.97 11.12
N ASP A 168 14.40 -17.33 11.64
CA ASP A 168 14.57 -16.19 12.53
C ASP A 168 13.46 -16.28 13.60
N ASP A 169 13.79 -15.92 14.82
CA ASP A 169 12.87 -15.94 15.96
C ASP A 169 11.87 -14.77 15.96
N SER A 170 11.86 -13.98 14.89
CA SER A 170 10.93 -12.85 14.76
C SER A 170 9.49 -13.33 14.60
N PRO A 171 8.52 -12.79 15.37
CA PRO A 171 7.10 -13.12 15.22
C PRO A 171 6.57 -12.87 13.79
N TYR A 172 7.11 -11.87 13.09
CA TYR A 172 6.77 -11.62 11.68
C TYR A 172 7.16 -12.78 10.77
N PHE A 173 8.24 -13.44 11.11
CA PHE A 173 8.76 -14.58 10.37
C PHE A 173 7.83 -15.77 10.40
N PHE A 174 7.39 -16.13 11.58
CA PHE A 174 6.42 -17.20 11.75
C PHE A 174 5.18 -16.96 10.90
N ARG A 175 4.72 -15.71 10.84
CA ARG A 175 3.57 -15.32 10.02
C ARG A 175 3.87 -15.39 8.51
N MET A 176 5.02 -14.91 8.08
CA MET A 176 5.44 -15.02 6.70
C MET A 176 5.63 -16.48 6.29
N THR A 177 6.26 -17.30 7.14
CA THR A 177 6.49 -18.72 6.88
C THR A 177 5.19 -19.52 6.89
N ASP A 178 4.29 -19.28 7.84
CA ASP A 178 2.98 -19.95 7.87
C ASP A 178 2.17 -19.59 6.61
N ARG A 179 2.20 -18.36 6.19
CA ARG A 179 1.55 -17.93 4.96
C ARG A 179 2.27 -18.45 3.71
N ALA A 180 3.59 -18.50 3.70
CA ALA A 180 4.39 -19.11 2.64
C ALA A 180 4.10 -20.61 2.52
N ASN A 181 3.93 -21.32 3.61
CA ASN A 181 3.54 -22.74 3.60
C ASN A 181 2.13 -22.97 3.03
N ARG A 182 1.24 -21.99 3.18
CA ARG A 182 -0.13 -22.03 2.62
C ARG A 182 -0.21 -21.52 1.19
N CYS A 183 0.58 -20.49 0.85
CA CYS A 183 0.48 -19.73 -0.40
C CYS A 183 1.78 -19.73 -1.20
N GLY A 184 2.88 -20.26 -0.64
CA GLY A 184 4.20 -20.29 -1.26
C GLY A 184 5.09 -19.07 -0.98
N LEU A 185 4.63 -17.92 -0.39
CA LEU A 185 5.42 -16.68 -0.44
C LEU A 185 5.03 -15.59 0.56
N ALA A 186 6.02 -14.73 0.90
CA ALA A 186 5.82 -13.56 1.76
C ALA A 186 5.07 -12.44 1.02
N SER A 187 3.91 -12.05 1.54
CA SER A 187 3.11 -11.00 0.94
C SER A 187 3.52 -9.61 1.41
N PHE A 188 3.13 -8.61 0.65
CA PHE A 188 3.28 -7.19 0.92
C PHE A 188 2.87 -6.82 2.36
N ASP A 189 1.75 -7.38 2.83
CA ASP A 189 1.17 -7.13 4.15
C ASP A 189 2.09 -7.51 5.32
N TRP A 190 3.09 -8.34 5.07
CA TRP A 190 4.03 -8.83 6.09
C TRP A 190 5.45 -8.32 5.89
N ILE A 191 5.89 -8.16 4.63
CA ILE A 191 7.24 -7.67 4.33
C ILE A 191 7.43 -6.25 4.86
N VAL A 192 6.51 -5.34 4.54
CA VAL A 192 6.64 -3.94 4.94
C VAL A 192 6.61 -3.76 6.46
N PRO A 193 5.65 -4.35 7.21
CA PRO A 193 5.66 -4.29 8.67
C PRO A 193 6.89 -4.94 9.31
N TRP A 194 7.37 -6.06 8.76
CA TRP A 194 8.61 -6.66 9.23
C TRP A 194 9.79 -5.69 9.10
N ILE A 195 10.00 -5.10 7.92
CA ILE A 195 11.06 -4.11 7.71
C ILE A 195 10.89 -2.95 8.69
N ALA A 196 9.67 -2.42 8.82
CA ALA A 196 9.39 -1.33 9.74
C ALA A 196 9.79 -1.68 11.18
N SER A 197 9.58 -2.92 11.62
CA SER A 197 9.99 -3.39 12.94
C SER A 197 11.51 -3.46 13.11
N GLN A 198 12.24 -3.82 12.04
CA GLN A 198 13.72 -3.93 12.10
C GLN A 198 14.41 -2.55 12.18
N ILE A 199 13.78 -1.50 11.64
CA ILE A 199 14.35 -0.15 11.57
C ILE A 199 13.56 0.87 12.39
N GLU A 200 12.70 0.38 13.29
CA GLU A 200 11.93 1.19 14.24
C GLU A 200 11.07 2.29 13.56
N ILE A 201 10.40 1.93 12.47
CA ILE A 201 9.38 2.78 11.85
C ILE A 201 8.04 2.52 12.55
N PRO A 202 7.35 3.55 13.06
CA PRO A 202 6.05 3.38 13.69
C PRO A 202 4.99 2.87 12.72
N ILE A 203 4.11 1.98 13.20
CA ILE A 203 2.93 1.49 12.50
C ILE A 203 1.71 1.89 13.33
N TYR A 204 0.71 2.52 12.72
CA TYR A 204 -0.44 3.03 13.47
C TYR A 204 -1.74 3.04 12.65
N PRO A 205 -2.90 3.04 13.33
CA PRO A 205 -4.18 3.04 12.66
C PRO A 205 -4.46 4.36 11.94
N PHE A 206 -5.16 4.28 10.82
CA PHE A 206 -5.70 5.42 10.09
C PHE A 206 -7.19 5.20 9.84
N ASP A 207 -8.02 5.88 10.63
CA ASP A 207 -9.46 5.65 10.70
C ASP A 207 -10.22 6.04 9.40
N GLU A 208 -9.54 6.70 8.46
CA GLU A 208 -10.08 7.08 7.16
C GLU A 208 -10.11 5.91 6.15
N VAL A 209 -9.43 4.80 6.47
CA VAL A 209 -9.29 3.64 5.60
C VAL A 209 -9.88 2.40 6.27
N ASN A 210 -10.66 1.63 5.50
CA ASN A 210 -11.12 0.30 5.87
C ASN A 210 -10.78 -0.71 4.79
N SER A 211 -9.74 -1.49 5.00
CA SER A 211 -9.35 -2.63 4.15
C SER A 211 -9.41 -3.95 4.91
N GLY A 212 -10.26 -4.04 5.91
CA GLY A 212 -10.37 -5.20 6.80
C GLY A 212 -11.00 -6.42 6.14
N TRP A 213 -10.23 -7.48 6.04
CA TRP A 213 -10.61 -8.74 5.39
C TRP A 213 -11.54 -9.64 6.21
N GLN A 214 -11.58 -9.50 7.51
CA GLN A 214 -12.34 -10.38 8.41
C GLN A 214 -13.27 -9.61 9.35
N GLN A 215 -13.40 -8.33 9.15
CA GLN A 215 -14.30 -7.55 9.99
C GLN A 215 -15.72 -7.63 9.45
N ALA A 216 -16.67 -7.60 10.38
CA ALA A 216 -18.08 -7.41 10.05
C ALA A 216 -18.23 -6.30 9.01
N PRO A 217 -19.24 -6.38 8.14
CA PRO A 217 -19.47 -5.37 7.11
C PRO A 217 -19.35 -4.00 7.76
N PRO A 218 -18.65 -3.05 7.10
CA PRO A 218 -18.35 -1.75 7.69
C PRO A 218 -19.64 -1.18 8.27
N ASN A 219 -19.56 -0.70 9.51
CA ASN A 219 -20.69 -0.06 10.14
C ASN A 219 -21.22 0.99 9.14
N PRO A 220 -22.47 0.88 8.67
CA PRO A 220 -23.01 1.79 7.66
C PRO A 220 -22.99 3.27 8.10
N ASN A 221 -22.79 3.51 9.40
CA ASN A 221 -22.60 4.85 9.97
C ASN A 221 -21.14 5.30 9.99
N GLN A 222 -20.18 4.44 9.65
CA GLN A 222 -18.77 4.76 9.64
C GLN A 222 -18.36 5.08 8.21
N ARG A 223 -18.25 6.37 7.91
CA ARG A 223 -17.94 6.88 6.56
C ARG A 223 -16.43 6.90 6.33
N TYR A 224 -15.86 5.77 5.96
CA TYR A 224 -14.48 5.72 5.49
C TYR A 224 -14.31 6.55 4.22
N ALA A 225 -13.13 7.14 4.06
CA ALA A 225 -12.76 7.79 2.81
C ALA A 225 -12.40 6.74 1.75
N VAL A 226 -11.77 5.64 2.18
CA VAL A 226 -11.33 4.57 1.31
C VAL A 226 -11.71 3.22 1.91
N SER A 227 -12.21 2.31 1.10
CA SER A 227 -12.43 0.91 1.47
C SER A 227 -11.90 -0.03 0.39
N HIS A 228 -11.53 -1.23 0.82
CA HIS A 228 -11.15 -2.31 -0.08
C HIS A 228 -12.25 -3.37 0.01
N PRO A 229 -13.13 -3.46 -1.00
CA PRO A 229 -14.17 -4.47 -1.08
C PRO A 229 -13.55 -5.82 -1.44
N ARG A 230 -14.20 -6.86 -0.99
CA ARG A 230 -14.00 -8.23 -1.48
C ARG A 230 -15.28 -8.79 -1.94
#